data_b7d7fa550f413c6ea297caeab293dd6e
#
_entry.id   b7d7fa550f413c6ea297caeab293dd6e
#
_cell.length_a   1.000
_cell.length_b   1.000
_cell.length_c   1.000
_cell.angle_alpha   90.00
_cell.angle_beta   90.00
_cell.angle_gamma   90.00
#
_symmetry.space_group_name_H-M   'P 1'
#
loop_
_entity.id
_entity.type
_entity.pdbx_description
1 polymer ?
#
loop_
_entity_poly.entity_id
_entity_poly.type
_entity_poly.pdbx_seq_one_letter_code
_entity_poly.pdbx_strand_id
1 'polypeptide(L)' 'MKYTIEMSLVKETKGALRYEETGTENKIGTLYVRKDGMGGEQPQSIKVTVES' A
#
# COMPACT_ATOMS: atom_id res chain seq x y z
N MET A 1 0.08 -19.86 4.40
CA MET A 1 -0.10 -19.30 3.05
C MET A 1 0.58 -17.94 2.98
N LYS A 2 1.24 -17.66 1.88
CA LYS A 2 2.00 -16.42 1.72
C LYS A 2 1.80 -15.89 0.31
N TYR A 3 1.49 -14.61 0.19
CA TYR A 3 1.42 -13.97 -1.13
C TYR A 3 1.84 -12.52 -1.04
N THR A 4 2.32 -12.00 -2.16
CA THR A 4 2.79 -10.63 -2.27
C THR A 4 1.87 -9.86 -3.21
N ILE A 5 1.49 -8.66 -2.79
CA ILE A 5 0.55 -7.83 -3.51
C ILE A 5 1.26 -6.53 -3.86
N GLU A 6 1.17 -6.11 -5.12
CA GLU A 6 1.70 -4.81 -5.53
C GLU A 6 0.59 -3.77 -5.41
N MET A 7 0.93 -2.63 -4.84
CA MET A 7 -0.02 -1.54 -4.62
C MET A 7 0.59 -0.24 -5.12
N SER A 8 -0.25 0.61 -5.67
CA SER A 8 0.16 1.90 -6.22
C SER A 8 -0.40 3.03 -5.38
N LEU A 9 0.38 4.09 -5.24
CA LEU A 9 -0.06 5.29 -4.55
C LEU A 9 -1.10 6.01 -5.40
N VAL A 10 -2.30 6.20 -4.85
CA VAL A 10 -3.40 6.84 -5.57
C VAL A 10 -3.81 8.17 -4.95
N LYS A 11 -3.47 8.40 -3.70
CA LYS A 11 -3.86 9.64 -3.04
C LYS A 11 -2.97 9.91 -1.83
N GLU A 12 -2.67 11.16 -1.62
CA GLU A 12 -1.96 11.61 -0.43
C GLU A 12 -2.94 12.39 0.44
N THR A 13 -3.06 12.02 1.70
CA THR A 13 -3.84 12.78 2.66
C THR A 13 -2.88 13.49 3.60
N LYS A 14 -3.42 14.28 4.53
CA LYS A 14 -2.61 15.06 5.45
C LYS A 14 -1.69 14.19 6.31
N GLY A 15 -2.16 13.03 6.75
CA GLY A 15 -1.37 12.17 7.64
C GLY A 15 -1.06 10.79 7.10
N ALA A 16 -1.49 10.47 5.88
CA ALA A 16 -1.34 9.13 5.35
C ALA A 16 -1.25 9.11 3.84
N LEU A 17 -0.75 8.01 3.32
CA LEU A 17 -0.70 7.74 1.89
C LEU A 17 -1.68 6.60 1.62
N ARG A 18 -2.53 6.79 0.64
CA ARG A 18 -3.49 5.76 0.25
C ARG A 18 -2.94 4.98 -0.93
N TYR A 19 -2.83 3.68 -0.76
CA TYR A 19 -2.39 2.78 -1.82
C TYR A 19 -3.54 1.87 -2.21
N GLU A 20 -3.63 1.56 -3.48
CA GLU A 20 -4.63 0.62 -3.98
C GLU A 20 -3.95 -0.51 -4.73
N GLU A 21 -4.52 -1.68 -4.62
CA GLU A 21 -4.02 -2.87 -5.27
C GLU A 21 -4.12 -2.74 -6.78
N THR A 22 -3.04 -3.06 -7.49
CA THR A 22 -2.99 -2.92 -8.94
C THR A 22 -3.53 -4.15 -9.69
N GLY A 23 -3.59 -5.29 -8.99
CA GLY A 23 -4.09 -6.53 -9.60
C GLY A 23 -5.59 -6.60 -9.66
N THR A 24 -6.10 -7.62 -10.34
CA THR A 24 -7.53 -7.85 -10.47
C THR A 24 -8.12 -8.64 -9.31
N GLU A 25 -7.26 -9.32 -8.54
CA GLU A 25 -7.68 -10.11 -7.40
C GLU A 25 -7.62 -9.29 -6.13
N ASN A 26 -8.62 -8.60 -5.78
CA ASN A 26 -8.63 -7.69 -4.62
C ASN A 26 -8.48 -8.43 -3.29
N LYS A 27 -7.27 -8.77 -2.93
CA LYS A 27 -6.99 -9.43 -1.67
C LYS A 27 -6.99 -8.46 -0.49
N ILE A 28 -6.51 -7.25 -0.74
CA ILE A 28 -6.50 -6.19 0.28
C ILE A 28 -7.42 -5.05 -0.11
N GLY A 29 -7.34 -4.64 -1.39
CA GLY A 29 -8.10 -3.52 -1.91
C GLY A 29 -7.39 -2.20 -1.65
N THR A 30 -7.61 -1.60 -0.51
CA THR A 30 -7.05 -0.29 -0.16
C THR A 30 -6.23 -0.40 1.12
N LEU A 31 -5.08 0.27 1.14
CA LEU A 31 -4.22 0.30 2.30
C LEU A 31 -3.81 1.74 2.60
N TYR A 32 -3.94 2.15 3.84
CA TYR A 32 -3.48 3.45 4.29
C TYR A 32 -2.19 3.28 5.08
N VAL A 33 -1.14 3.95 4.65
CA VAL A 33 0.16 3.91 5.32
C VAL A 33 0.42 5.28 5.91
N ARG A 34 0.73 5.33 7.19
CA ARG A 34 0.96 6.60 7.87
C ARG A 34 2.27 7.22 7.39
N LYS A 35 2.25 8.52 7.17
CA LYS A 35 3.42 9.25 6.67
C LYS A 35 4.60 9.18 7.64
N ASP A 36 4.33 9.21 8.93
CA ASP A 36 5.39 9.13 9.93
C ASP A 36 6.10 7.78 9.90
N GLY A 37 5.39 6.72 9.50
CA GLY A 37 5.99 5.41 9.35
C GLY A 37 6.83 5.27 8.09
N MET A 38 6.65 6.17 7.12
CA MET A 38 7.41 6.14 5.86
C MET A 38 8.68 6.97 5.92
N GLY A 39 8.92 7.68 7.02
CA GLY A 39 10.14 8.48 7.16
C GLY A 39 10.27 9.60 6.15
N GLY A 40 9.15 10.14 5.67
CA GLY A 40 9.14 11.22 4.69
C GLY A 40 9.18 10.76 3.25
N GLU A 41 9.29 9.46 3.00
CA GLU A 41 9.27 8.93 1.64
C GLU A 41 7.85 8.71 1.17
N GLN A 42 7.65 8.88 -0.14
CA GLN A 42 6.33 8.67 -0.76
C GLN A 42 6.51 7.83 -2.01
N PRO A 43 6.82 6.54 -1.86
CA PRO A 43 7.03 5.69 -3.04
C PRO A 43 5.74 5.53 -3.84
N GLN A 44 5.87 5.53 -5.15
CA GLN A 44 4.74 5.39 -6.07
C GLN A 44 4.14 3.98 -6.03
N SER A 45 4.94 3.01 -5.67
CA SER A 45 4.46 1.64 -5.54
C SER A 45 5.12 0.94 -4.37
N ILE A 46 4.39 0.02 -3.76
CA ILE A 46 4.89 -0.77 -2.65
C ILE A 46 4.51 -2.23 -2.86
N LYS A 47 5.19 -3.10 -2.15
CA LYS A 47 4.85 -4.53 -2.13
C LYS A 47 4.45 -4.89 -0.72
N VAL A 48 3.32 -5.55 -0.58
CA VAL A 48 2.80 -5.99 0.72
C VAL A 48 2.78 -7.51 0.71
N THR A 49 3.41 -8.10 1.70
CA THR A 49 3.44 -9.56 1.84
C THR A 49 2.47 -9.96 2.95
N VAL A 50 1.57 -10.86 2.62
CA VAL A 50 0.61 -11.42 3.58
C VAL A 50 1.04 -12.86 3.86
N GLU A 51 1.14 -13.18 5.14
CA GLU A 51 1.66 -14.46 5.59
C GLU A 51 0.81 -15.00 6.72
N SER A 52 0.51 -16.26 6.68
CA SER A 52 -0.26 -16.88 7.77
C SER A 52 0.23 -18.29 8.05
#